data_c368431b424b3f1a68d77fb4e4cb2519
#
_entry.id   c368431b424b3f1a68d77fb4e4cb2519
#
_cell.length_a   1.000
_cell.length_b   1.000
_cell.length_c   1.000
_cell.angle_alpha   90.00
_cell.angle_beta   90.00
_cell.angle_gamma   90.00
#
_symmetry.space_group_name_H-M   'P 1'
#
loop_
_entity.id
_entity.type
_entity.pdbx_description
1 polymer ?
#
loop_
_entity_poly.entity_id
_entity_poly.type
_entity_poly.pdbx_seq_one_letter_code
_entity_poly.pdbx_strand_id
1 'polypeptide(L)'
;MSVSSEKIRIFLKLFASLRLDRFDTANREYDPGTSVAGVIRIEGLPEKEVTLMLVNGRHVECDHILADGDTVALFPPLGGG
;
A
#
# COMPACT_ATOMS: atom_id res chain seq x y z
N MET A 1 1.75 25.33 16.29
CA MET A 1 1.47 24.82 16.15
C MET A 1 1.47 23.93 15.82
N SER A 2 1.36 23.53 15.72
CA SER A 2 1.30 22.72 15.50
C SER A 2 1.03 21.94 14.96
N VAL A 3 0.83 21.76 14.55
CA VAL A 3 0.48 21.09 14.05
C VAL A 3 0.79 20.02 13.67
N SER A 4 0.66 19.45 13.71
CA SER A 4 0.93 18.36 13.56
C SER A 4 0.53 17.67 12.60
N SER A 5 1.08 17.41 11.83
CA SER A 5 0.79 16.56 10.96
C SER A 5 0.85 15.27 11.50
N GLU A 6 -0.18 14.80 11.95
CA GLU A 6 -0.23 13.44 12.36
C GLU A 6 -0.24 12.57 11.14
N LYS A 7 0.71 11.69 11.06
CA LYS A 7 0.73 10.73 9.98
C LYS A 7 -0.23 9.59 10.28
N ILE A 8 -0.70 8.93 9.23
CA ILE A 8 -1.41 7.69 9.41
C ILE A 8 -0.41 6.56 9.37
N ARG A 9 -0.64 5.53 10.15
CA ARG A 9 0.22 4.37 10.20
C ARG A 9 -0.42 3.23 9.45
N ILE A 10 0.37 2.62 8.56
CA ILE A 10 -0.13 1.58 7.67
C ILE A 10 0.79 0.39 7.80
N PHE A 11 0.20 -0.80 7.91
CA PHE A 11 0.96 -2.03 7.84
C PHE A 11 0.90 -2.51 6.39
N LEU A 12 2.02 -2.47 5.71
CA LEU A 12 2.09 -2.75 4.28
C LEU A 12 2.63 -4.14 4.05
N LYS A 13 1.94 -4.93 3.22
CA LYS A 13 2.33 -6.29 2.90
C LYS A 13 2.47 -6.41 1.39
N LEU A 14 3.60 -6.95 0.96
CA LEU A 14 3.86 -7.18 -0.46
C LEU A 14 3.96 -8.68 -0.70
N PHE A 15 3.44 -9.13 -1.81
CA PHE A 15 3.37 -10.56 -2.11
C PHE A 15 4.08 -10.90 -3.40
N ALA A 16 4.58 -12.12 -3.48
CA ALA A 16 5.18 -12.70 -4.69
C ALA A 16 6.28 -11.80 -5.25
N SER A 17 6.24 -11.51 -6.54
CA SER A 17 7.31 -10.76 -7.18
C SER A 17 7.42 -9.33 -6.66
N LEU A 18 6.39 -8.80 -6.03
CA LEU A 18 6.48 -7.44 -5.49
C LEU A 18 7.45 -7.36 -4.32
N ARG A 19 7.80 -8.50 -3.70
CA ARG A 19 8.75 -8.52 -2.60
C ARG A 19 10.20 -8.46 -3.06
N LEU A 20 10.45 -8.71 -4.33
CA LEU A 20 11.83 -8.79 -4.82
C LEU A 20 12.55 -7.47 -4.62
N ASP A 21 13.69 -7.53 -3.96
CA ASP A 21 14.53 -6.36 -3.66
C ASP A 21 13.77 -5.34 -2.81
N ARG A 22 12.77 -5.79 -2.08
CA ARG A 22 12.01 -4.92 -1.20
C ARG A 22 11.84 -5.63 0.14
N PHE A 23 10.62 -5.64 0.66
CA PHE A 23 10.33 -6.24 1.95
C PHE A 23 9.05 -7.06 1.82
N ASP A 24 8.83 -7.98 2.75
CA ASP A 24 7.57 -8.70 2.81
C ASP A 24 6.51 -7.87 3.50
N THR A 25 6.86 -7.33 4.66
CA THR A 25 5.96 -6.49 5.43
C THR A 25 6.75 -5.34 6.01
N ALA A 26 6.08 -4.23 6.23
CA ALA A 26 6.71 -3.09 6.86
C ALA A 26 5.66 -2.19 7.46
N ASN A 27 6.03 -1.49 8.51
CA ASN A 27 5.21 -0.43 9.07
C ASN A 27 5.62 0.87 8.40
N ARG A 28 4.66 1.58 7.86
CA ARG A 28 4.92 2.81 7.14
C ARG A 28 4.01 3.90 7.65
N GLU A 29 4.45 5.13 7.46
CA GLU A 29 3.64 6.29 7.81
C GLU A 29 3.50 7.15 6.57
N TYR A 30 2.29 7.64 6.36
CA TYR A 30 1.98 8.50 5.22
C TYR A 30 1.15 9.67 5.68
N ASP A 31 1.08 10.68 4.85
CA ASP A 31 0.22 11.83 5.15
C ASP A 31 -1.24 11.41 5.11
N PRO A 32 -2.09 12.01 5.93
CA PRO A 32 -3.53 11.77 5.82
C PRO A 32 -4.00 12.09 4.41
N GLY A 33 -4.92 11.30 3.91
CA GLY A 33 -5.44 11.48 2.55
C GLY A 33 -4.69 10.69 1.50
N THR A 34 -3.65 9.94 1.89
CA THR A 34 -2.91 9.12 0.94
C THR A 34 -3.80 7.97 0.46
N SER A 35 -3.84 7.77 -0.86
CA SER A 35 -4.57 6.65 -1.43
C SER A 35 -3.67 5.46 -1.62
N VAL A 36 -4.25 4.31 -1.99
CA VAL A 36 -3.45 3.13 -2.32
C VAL A 36 -2.49 3.47 -3.47
N ALA A 37 -2.98 4.19 -4.49
CA ALA A 37 -2.10 4.62 -5.58
C ALA A 37 -0.95 5.46 -5.06
N GLY A 38 -1.22 6.31 -4.08
CA GLY A 38 -0.15 7.11 -3.47
C GLY A 38 0.90 6.25 -2.82
N VAL A 39 0.48 5.20 -2.11
CA VAL A 39 1.43 4.27 -1.49
C VAL A 39 2.28 3.59 -2.56
N ILE A 40 1.65 3.12 -3.63
CA ILE A 40 2.37 2.46 -4.70
C ILE A 40 3.44 3.38 -5.26
N ARG A 41 3.08 4.64 -5.46
CA ARG A 41 4.01 5.62 -6.01
C ARG A 41 5.14 5.94 -5.04
N ILE A 42 4.80 6.18 -3.77
CA ILE A 42 5.79 6.55 -2.76
C ILE A 42 6.79 5.42 -2.56
N GLU A 43 6.31 4.17 -2.56
CA GLU A 43 7.19 3.03 -2.35
C GLU A 43 7.93 2.62 -3.62
N GLY A 44 7.65 3.26 -4.74
CA GLY A 44 8.34 2.96 -5.97
C GLY A 44 7.96 1.62 -6.57
N LEU A 45 6.75 1.17 -6.34
CA LEU A 45 6.32 -0.11 -6.87
C LEU A 45 5.86 0.05 -8.32
N PRO A 46 6.02 -0.99 -9.13
CA PRO A 46 5.58 -0.93 -10.53
C PRO A 46 4.05 -0.99 -10.59
N GLU A 47 3.44 0.13 -10.92
CA GLU A 47 1.98 0.22 -10.88
C GLU A 47 1.31 -0.83 -11.75
N LYS A 48 1.90 -1.13 -12.88
CA LYS A 48 1.30 -2.10 -13.80
C LYS A 48 1.32 -3.50 -13.24
N GLU A 49 2.17 -3.75 -12.26
CA GLU A 49 2.28 -5.08 -11.68
C GLU A 49 1.51 -5.20 -10.38
N VAL A 50 0.84 -4.16 -9.94
CA VAL A 50 0.00 -4.25 -8.76
C VAL A 50 -1.44 -4.41 -9.25
N THR A 51 -1.93 -5.64 -9.23
CA THR A 51 -3.23 -5.93 -9.84
C THR A 51 -4.32 -6.19 -8.82
N LEU A 52 -3.96 -6.56 -7.60
CA LEU A 52 -4.95 -6.78 -6.57
C LEU A 52 -4.52 -6.01 -5.33
N MET A 53 -5.44 -5.22 -4.81
CA MET A 53 -5.18 -4.39 -3.66
C MET A 53 -6.24 -4.68 -2.61
N LEU A 54 -5.80 -5.05 -1.42
CA LEU A 54 -6.71 -5.30 -0.31
C LEU A 54 -6.40 -4.34 0.82
N VAL A 55 -7.44 -3.81 1.44
CA VAL A 55 -7.30 -3.00 2.64
C VAL A 55 -8.14 -3.67 3.72
N ASN A 56 -7.46 -4.12 4.76
CA ASN A 56 -8.11 -4.84 5.86
C ASN A 56 -8.90 -6.04 5.34
N GLY A 57 -8.33 -6.73 4.33
CA GLY A 57 -8.92 -7.92 3.78
C GLY A 57 -9.99 -7.69 2.74
N ARG A 58 -10.26 -6.44 2.37
CA ARG A 58 -11.30 -6.11 1.40
C ARG A 58 -10.68 -5.57 0.13
N HIS A 59 -11.19 -6.02 -1.00
CA HIS A 59 -10.72 -5.53 -2.29
C HIS A 59 -11.10 -4.07 -2.46
N VAL A 60 -10.13 -3.25 -2.86
CA VAL A 60 -10.38 -1.83 -3.09
C VAL A 60 -9.73 -1.43 -4.41
N GLU A 61 -10.12 -0.25 -4.89
CA GLU A 61 -9.50 0.35 -6.06
C GLU A 61 -8.33 1.22 -5.64
N CYS A 62 -7.52 1.61 -6.60
CA CYS A 62 -6.31 2.35 -6.27
C CYS A 62 -6.59 3.75 -5.72
N ASP A 63 -7.78 4.29 -5.94
CA ASP A 63 -8.12 5.62 -5.41
C ASP A 63 -8.68 5.56 -3.99
N HIS A 64 -8.72 4.38 -3.39
CA HIS A 64 -9.20 4.24 -2.02
C HIS A 64 -8.29 5.00 -1.07
N ILE A 65 -8.88 5.84 -0.22
CA ILE A 65 -8.14 6.64 0.75
C ILE A 65 -7.92 5.82 2.02
N LEU A 66 -6.68 5.82 2.48
CA LEU A 66 -6.30 5.01 3.63
C LEU A 66 -6.53 5.74 4.94
N ALA A 67 -6.74 4.98 5.99
CA ALA A 67 -6.94 5.51 7.34
C ALA A 67 -5.88 4.93 8.26
N ASP A 68 -5.63 5.63 9.35
CA ASP A 68 -4.67 5.17 10.34
C ASP A 68 -5.03 3.77 10.81
N GLY A 69 -4.04 2.90 10.85
CA GLY A 69 -4.23 1.52 11.31
C GLY A 69 -4.62 0.54 10.23
N ASP A 70 -4.76 0.98 8.99
CA ASP A 70 -5.11 0.06 7.91
C ASP A 70 -3.97 -0.90 7.59
N THR A 71 -4.35 -2.11 7.19
CA THR A 71 -3.42 -3.08 6.64
C THR A 71 -3.64 -3.13 5.14
N VAL A 72 -2.59 -2.86 4.37
CA VAL A 72 -2.66 -2.82 2.91
C VAL A 72 -1.88 -4.00 2.36
N ALA A 73 -2.51 -4.82 1.53
CA ALA A 73 -1.86 -5.96 0.92
C ALA A 73 -1.89 -5.77 -0.60
N LEU A 74 -0.73 -5.89 -1.22
CA LEU A 74 -0.59 -5.66 -2.66
C LEU A 74 -0.07 -6.91 -3.33
N PHE A 75 -0.69 -7.28 -4.44
CA PHE A 75 -0.40 -8.52 -5.14
C PHE A 75 -0.12 -8.25 -6.60
N PRO A 76 0.84 -8.98 -7.20
CA PRO A 76 1.08 -8.87 -8.63
C PRO A 76 0.08 -9.75 -9.39
N PRO A 77 0.13 -9.72 -10.73
CA PRO A 77 -0.74 -10.61 -11.50
C PRO A 77 -0.46 -12.04 -11.12
N LEU A 78 -1.52 -12.82 -11.04
CA LEU A 78 -1.40 -14.24 -10.74
C LEU A 78 -1.35 -15.03 -12.05
N GLY A 79 -0.76 -16.21 -11.94
CA GLY A 79 -0.82 -17.11 -13.08
C GLY A 79 0.09 -16.67 -14.15
N GLY A 80 1.11 -16.32 -13.99
CA GLY A 80 2.11 -16.14 -14.96
C GLY A 80 1.70 -16.17 -16.36
N GLY A 81 0.71 -15.84 -16.65
CA GLY A 81 0.19 -15.87 -18.04
C GLY A 81 1.24 -15.49 -19.01
#